data_0374f0212e6bd15794e774a28e61bee8
#
_entry.id   0374f0212e6bd15794e774a28e61bee8
#
_cell.length_a   1.000
_cell.length_b   1.000
_cell.length_c   1.000
_cell.angle_alpha   90.00
_cell.angle_beta   90.00
_cell.angle_gamma   90.00
#
_symmetry.space_group_name_H-M   'P 1'
#
loop_
_entity.id
_entity.type
_entity.pdbx_description
1 polymer ?
#
loop_
_entity_poly.entity_id
_entity_poly.type
_entity_poly.pdbx_seq_one_letter_code
_entity_poly.pdbx_strand_id
1 'polypeptide(L)'
;KNQNALYRAFPKLMNTIVAVIDAPTGEAADAAAARLNEGLKGKPLIERVWRPDDPAFFTKNGLLYLDLPDVQHTVGMMLGQRDVLTPLAEDPTLRGLSTSLLSNQKRAAGSERATAMYLSGLDEFSRAYEETLNGRAAEVNWEKLLSGGKDDAGPMGPPLDKRRIVLINPVIDYSALQPGAAAIEIVRQTAAAVGITKEKGFVIRLTGEVPLADEEFATLSENMAVNTAGTLVIVSLILFAALRSPKLILAV
;
A
#
# COMPACT_ATOMS: atom_id res chain seq x y z
N LYS A 1 1.72 -25.79 19.65
CA LYS A 1 2.34 -25.19 20.88
C LYS A 1 3.06 -23.88 20.56
N ASN A 2 3.79 -23.77 19.46
CA ASN A 2 4.55 -22.56 19.12
C ASN A 2 3.66 -21.36 18.74
N GLN A 3 2.52 -21.58 18.08
CA GLN A 3 1.58 -20.54 17.69
C GLN A 3 0.98 -19.80 18.91
N ASN A 4 0.56 -20.56 19.94
CA ASN A 4 0.05 -19.97 21.17
C ASN A 4 1.13 -19.19 21.95
N ALA A 5 2.40 -19.57 21.84
CA ALA A 5 3.50 -18.81 22.43
C ALA A 5 3.74 -17.49 21.68
N LEU A 6 3.67 -17.52 20.34
CA LEU A 6 3.74 -16.32 19.49
C LEU A 6 2.60 -15.34 19.79
N TYR A 7 1.40 -15.84 19.91
CA TYR A 7 0.22 -15.05 20.22
C TYR A 7 0.31 -14.36 21.59
N ARG A 8 0.84 -15.06 22.58
CA ARG A 8 1.09 -14.48 23.91
C ARG A 8 2.21 -13.44 23.92
N ALA A 9 3.26 -13.68 23.10
CA ALA A 9 4.39 -12.76 23.03
C ALA A 9 4.07 -11.49 22.20
N PHE A 10 3.22 -11.61 21.20
CA PHE A 10 2.89 -10.52 20.25
C PHE A 10 1.37 -10.33 20.07
N PRO A 11 0.62 -10.01 21.13
CA PRO A 11 -0.83 -9.88 21.05
C PRO A 11 -1.29 -8.78 20.07
N LYS A 12 -0.43 -7.79 19.81
CA LYS A 12 -0.71 -6.67 18.89
C LYS A 12 -0.74 -7.08 17.41
N LEU A 13 -0.16 -8.24 17.07
CA LEU A 13 -0.15 -8.76 15.70
C LEU A 13 -1.35 -9.67 15.40
N MET A 14 -2.20 -9.91 16.41
CA MET A 14 -3.41 -10.72 16.27
C MET A 14 -4.56 -9.90 15.70
N ASN A 15 -5.47 -10.59 15.03
CA ASN A 15 -6.68 -9.97 14.49
C ASN A 15 -6.36 -8.71 13.67
N THR A 16 -5.38 -8.80 12.79
CA THR A 16 -4.85 -7.64 12.08
C THR A 16 -5.35 -7.63 10.64
N ILE A 17 -5.78 -6.45 10.19
CA ILE A 17 -5.91 -6.10 8.78
C ILE A 17 -4.58 -5.48 8.36
N VAL A 18 -3.97 -6.02 7.32
CA VAL A 18 -2.74 -5.51 6.71
C VAL A 18 -3.13 -4.80 5.42
N ALA A 19 -3.07 -3.49 5.42
CA ALA A 19 -3.28 -2.69 4.22
C ALA A 19 -1.93 -2.52 3.50
N VAL A 20 -1.82 -3.10 2.32
CA VAL A 20 -0.66 -2.99 1.42
C VAL A 20 -0.99 -1.94 0.37
N ILE A 21 -0.22 -0.86 0.34
CA ILE A 21 -0.41 0.27 -0.57
C ILE A 21 0.76 0.29 -1.54
N ASP A 22 0.46 0.11 -2.83
CA ASP A 22 1.40 0.34 -3.92
C ASP A 22 1.08 1.70 -4.56
N ALA A 23 2.11 2.45 -4.90
CA ALA A 23 2.01 3.80 -5.46
C ALA A 23 2.96 3.97 -6.64
N PRO A 24 2.80 5.03 -7.45
CA PRO A 24 3.72 5.32 -8.55
C PRO A 24 5.16 5.59 -8.09
N THR A 25 5.33 6.19 -6.90
CA THR A 25 6.63 6.51 -6.31
C THR A 25 6.68 6.13 -4.83
N GLY A 26 7.88 5.99 -4.26
CA GLY A 26 8.08 5.70 -2.85
C GLY A 26 7.52 6.81 -1.95
N GLU A 27 7.69 8.08 -2.35
CA GLU A 27 7.16 9.25 -1.65
C GLU A 27 5.64 9.27 -1.65
N ALA A 28 5.02 8.95 -2.82
CA ALA A 28 3.57 8.83 -2.92
C ALA A 28 3.03 7.70 -2.05
N ALA A 29 3.75 6.57 -1.96
CA ALA A 29 3.42 5.47 -1.07
C ALA A 29 3.47 5.89 0.41
N ASP A 30 4.52 6.63 0.80
CA ASP A 30 4.69 7.16 2.16
C ASP A 30 3.57 8.11 2.54
N ALA A 31 3.30 9.09 1.69
CA ALA A 31 2.25 10.07 1.91
C ALA A 31 0.86 9.41 1.95
N ALA A 32 0.60 8.43 1.08
CA ALA A 32 -0.65 7.68 1.09
C ALA A 32 -0.81 6.87 2.38
N ALA A 33 0.23 6.17 2.83
CA ALA A 33 0.22 5.42 4.07
C ALA A 33 0.04 6.33 5.29
N ALA A 34 0.69 7.50 5.31
CA ALA A 34 0.51 8.49 6.37
C ALA A 34 -0.93 9.02 6.42
N ARG A 35 -1.51 9.38 5.26
CA ARG A 35 -2.92 9.83 5.18
C ARG A 35 -3.90 8.76 5.62
N LEU A 36 -3.70 7.50 5.22
CA LEU A 36 -4.55 6.39 5.65
C LEU A 36 -4.45 6.16 7.15
N ASN A 37 -3.22 6.13 7.68
CA ASN A 37 -2.96 5.97 9.11
C ASN A 37 -3.66 7.06 9.94
N GLU A 38 -3.55 8.31 9.52
CA GLU A 38 -4.21 9.44 10.21
C GLU A 38 -5.73 9.41 10.04
N GLY A 39 -6.21 9.11 8.84
CA GLY A 39 -7.64 9.04 8.54
C GLY A 39 -8.39 7.93 9.26
N LEU A 40 -7.69 6.87 9.68
CA LEU A 40 -8.28 5.75 10.43
C LEU A 40 -8.26 5.97 11.95
N LYS A 41 -7.45 6.90 12.47
CA LYS A 41 -7.42 7.19 13.91
C LYS A 41 -8.77 7.66 14.41
N GLY A 42 -9.26 7.03 15.48
CA GLY A 42 -10.54 7.39 16.10
C GLY A 42 -11.79 7.01 15.29
N LYS A 43 -11.64 6.28 14.19
CA LYS A 43 -12.79 5.74 13.46
C LYS A 43 -13.48 4.64 14.28
N PRO A 44 -14.83 4.53 14.21
CA PRO A 44 -15.53 3.42 14.83
C PRO A 44 -15.01 2.09 14.30
N LEU A 45 -14.99 1.07 15.13
CA LEU A 45 -14.49 -0.28 14.83
C LEU A 45 -12.99 -0.36 14.49
N ILE A 46 -12.22 0.70 14.67
CA ILE A 46 -10.75 0.69 14.57
C ILE A 46 -10.18 0.94 15.96
N GLU A 47 -9.59 -0.10 16.55
CA GLU A 47 -8.96 -0.03 17.87
C GLU A 47 -7.60 0.65 17.80
N ARG A 48 -6.81 0.27 16.79
CA ARG A 48 -5.46 0.78 16.58
C ARG A 48 -5.08 0.76 15.11
N VAL A 49 -4.30 1.75 14.73
CA VAL A 49 -3.64 1.81 13.42
C VAL A 49 -2.21 2.30 13.60
N TRP A 50 -1.26 1.67 12.91
CA TRP A 50 0.14 2.10 12.94
C TRP A 50 0.88 1.66 11.68
N ARG A 51 1.99 2.32 11.41
CA ARG A 51 2.93 1.96 10.35
C ARG A 51 4.17 1.33 10.99
N PRO A 52 4.61 0.13 10.54
CA PRO A 52 5.82 -0.51 11.05
C PRO A 52 7.10 0.21 10.62
N ASP A 53 7.05 0.98 9.52
CA ASP A 53 8.15 1.73 8.93
C ASP A 53 8.27 3.19 9.41
N ASP A 54 7.33 3.67 10.23
CA ASP A 54 7.25 5.06 10.72
C ASP A 54 8.04 5.41 12.00
N PRO A 55 8.58 4.48 12.80
CA PRO A 55 9.37 4.88 13.96
C PRO A 55 10.56 5.73 13.52
N ALA A 56 10.72 6.91 14.16
CA ALA A 56 11.84 7.83 13.95
C ALA A 56 13.21 7.13 14.03
N PHE A 57 13.25 5.98 14.70
CA PHE A 57 14.42 5.12 14.75
C PHE A 57 14.85 4.64 13.36
N PHE A 58 13.92 4.12 12.54
CA PHE A 58 14.24 3.61 11.20
C PHE A 58 14.60 4.74 10.24
N THR A 59 13.91 5.89 10.33
CA THR A 59 14.26 7.07 9.54
C THR A 59 15.69 7.54 9.83
N LYS A 60 16.12 7.50 11.10
CA LYS A 60 17.46 7.92 11.52
C LYS A 60 18.53 6.86 11.26
N ASN A 61 18.19 5.58 11.40
CA ASN A 61 19.16 4.49 11.45
C ASN A 61 18.98 3.48 10.30
N GLY A 62 18.23 3.82 9.24
CA GLY A 62 17.89 2.90 8.14
C GLY A 62 19.11 2.27 7.47
N LEU A 63 20.19 3.03 7.31
CA LEU A 63 21.44 2.51 6.72
C LEU A 63 22.08 1.38 7.53
N LEU A 64 21.77 1.24 8.83
CA LEU A 64 22.32 0.16 9.68
C LEU A 64 21.72 -1.22 9.34
N TYR A 65 20.63 -1.25 8.58
CA TYR A 65 19.95 -2.49 8.16
C TYR A 65 20.36 -2.96 6.75
N LEU A 66 21.19 -2.18 6.07
CA LEU A 66 21.71 -2.53 4.76
C LEU A 66 23.07 -3.24 4.88
N ASP A 67 23.37 -4.10 3.94
CA ASP A 67 24.69 -4.68 3.81
C ASP A 67 25.72 -3.63 3.41
N LEU A 68 26.97 -3.81 3.79
CA LEU A 68 28.04 -2.81 3.55
C LEU A 68 28.16 -2.36 2.07
N PRO A 69 28.06 -3.26 1.07
CA PRO A 69 28.06 -2.84 -0.34
C PRO A 69 26.91 -1.88 -0.70
N ASP A 70 25.72 -2.12 -0.15
CA ASP A 70 24.53 -1.29 -0.40
C ASP A 70 24.66 0.07 0.27
N VAL A 71 25.21 0.11 1.49
CA VAL A 71 25.57 1.39 2.16
C VAL A 71 26.56 2.17 1.31
N GLN A 72 27.64 1.53 0.84
CA GLN A 72 28.66 2.17 0.01
C GLN A 72 28.05 2.70 -1.30
N HIS A 73 27.20 1.91 -1.94
CA HIS A 73 26.51 2.32 -3.16
C HIS A 73 25.60 3.54 -2.92
N THR A 74 24.75 3.49 -1.88
CA THR A 74 23.83 4.58 -1.53
C THR A 74 24.57 5.86 -1.19
N VAL A 75 25.59 5.77 -0.34
CA VAL A 75 26.43 6.92 0.03
C VAL A 75 27.19 7.45 -1.20
N GLY A 76 27.72 6.57 -2.05
CA GLY A 76 28.38 6.94 -3.30
C GLY A 76 27.46 7.72 -4.26
N MET A 77 26.20 7.28 -4.41
CA MET A 77 25.20 8.02 -5.20
C MET A 77 24.91 9.40 -4.61
N MET A 78 24.69 9.49 -3.29
CA MET A 78 24.43 10.78 -2.61
C MET A 78 25.60 11.75 -2.77
N LEU A 79 26.83 11.28 -2.59
CA LEU A 79 28.04 12.09 -2.76
C LEU A 79 28.21 12.54 -4.22
N GLY A 80 27.87 11.67 -5.18
CA GLY A 80 27.87 12.01 -6.61
C GLY A 80 26.88 13.10 -6.99
N GLN A 81 25.82 13.25 -6.21
CA GLN A 81 24.76 14.26 -6.40
C GLN A 81 24.86 15.45 -5.43
N ARG A 82 25.99 15.59 -4.74
CA ARG A 82 26.19 16.61 -3.71
C ARG A 82 25.85 18.02 -4.19
N ASP A 83 26.20 18.36 -5.42
CA ASP A 83 25.99 19.71 -5.94
C ASP A 83 24.53 20.01 -6.29
N VAL A 84 23.71 18.96 -6.46
CA VAL A 84 22.24 19.08 -6.57
C VAL A 84 21.62 19.19 -5.19
N LEU A 85 22.06 18.34 -4.26
CA LEU A 85 21.43 18.18 -2.96
C LEU A 85 21.79 19.30 -1.98
N THR A 86 23.05 19.83 -2.03
CA THR A 86 23.49 20.85 -1.09
C THR A 86 22.68 22.15 -1.18
N PRO A 87 22.46 22.76 -2.36
CA PRO A 87 21.63 23.97 -2.44
C PRO A 87 20.19 23.76 -1.97
N LEU A 88 19.63 22.56 -2.20
CA LEU A 88 18.28 22.20 -1.75
C LEU A 88 18.21 21.98 -0.24
N ALA A 89 19.28 21.45 0.36
CA ALA A 89 19.36 21.25 1.80
C ALA A 89 19.55 22.59 2.55
N GLU A 90 20.28 23.53 1.97
CA GLU A 90 20.51 24.86 2.54
C GLU A 90 19.32 25.80 2.35
N ASP A 91 18.63 25.72 1.22
CA ASP A 91 17.45 26.50 0.90
C ASP A 91 16.36 25.61 0.25
N PRO A 92 15.45 25.00 1.03
CA PRO A 92 14.38 24.14 0.52
C PRO A 92 13.24 24.93 -0.12
N THR A 93 13.52 26.06 -0.75
CA THR A 93 12.57 26.88 -1.48
C THR A 93 12.79 26.79 -3.00
N LEU A 94 11.90 27.42 -3.79
CA LEU A 94 12.05 27.53 -5.24
C LEU A 94 13.37 28.22 -5.63
N ARG A 95 13.94 29.08 -4.79
CA ARG A 95 15.22 29.72 -5.02
C ARG A 95 16.37 28.72 -4.93
N GLY A 96 16.40 27.87 -3.89
CA GLY A 96 17.41 26.81 -3.77
C GLY A 96 17.29 25.79 -4.89
N LEU A 97 16.05 25.43 -5.30
CA LEU A 97 15.80 24.60 -6.47
C LEU A 97 16.37 25.23 -7.76
N SER A 98 16.08 26.50 -8.00
CA SER A 98 16.59 27.24 -9.17
C SER A 98 18.13 27.30 -9.17
N THR A 99 18.74 27.51 -7.99
CA THR A 99 20.20 27.52 -7.83
C THR A 99 20.79 26.14 -8.14
N SER A 100 20.17 25.08 -7.65
CA SER A 100 20.56 23.69 -7.94
C SER A 100 20.48 23.39 -9.44
N LEU A 101 19.37 23.75 -10.09
CA LEU A 101 19.19 23.55 -11.53
C LEU A 101 20.24 24.34 -12.36
N LEU A 102 20.48 25.59 -12.04
CA LEU A 102 21.46 26.42 -12.74
C LEU A 102 22.91 25.90 -12.56
N SER A 103 23.26 25.43 -11.37
CA SER A 103 24.57 24.83 -11.13
C SER A 103 24.79 23.55 -11.92
N ASN A 104 23.76 22.77 -12.10
CA ASN A 104 23.80 21.52 -12.87
C ASN A 104 23.73 21.72 -14.38
N GLN A 105 23.14 22.80 -14.88
CA GLN A 105 23.12 23.13 -16.31
C GLN A 105 24.53 23.18 -16.91
N LYS A 106 25.48 23.84 -16.23
CA LYS A 106 26.88 23.94 -16.67
C LYS A 106 27.58 22.59 -16.74
N ARG A 107 27.22 21.69 -15.83
CA ARG A 107 27.75 20.32 -15.74
C ARG A 107 27.13 19.41 -16.79
N ALA A 108 25.84 19.57 -17.08
CA ALA A 108 25.11 18.83 -18.10
C ALA A 108 25.75 18.98 -19.49
N ALA A 109 26.28 20.17 -19.83
CA ALA A 109 26.94 20.43 -21.11
C ALA A 109 28.19 19.57 -21.35
N GLY A 110 28.71 18.86 -20.34
CA GLY A 110 29.95 18.08 -20.45
C GLY A 110 29.78 16.60 -20.83
N SER A 111 28.58 16.03 -20.74
CA SER A 111 28.33 14.63 -21.11
C SER A 111 26.86 14.37 -21.42
N GLU A 112 26.60 13.44 -22.33
CA GLU A 112 25.25 13.02 -22.74
C GLU A 112 24.46 12.48 -21.54
N ARG A 113 25.08 11.71 -20.66
CA ARG A 113 24.47 11.17 -19.43
C ARG A 113 24.07 12.29 -18.46
N ALA A 114 24.94 13.28 -18.26
CA ALA A 114 24.66 14.41 -17.37
C ALA A 114 23.54 15.29 -17.95
N THR A 115 23.48 15.45 -19.27
CA THR A 115 22.39 16.14 -19.97
C THR A 115 21.06 15.40 -19.77
N ALA A 116 21.04 14.08 -19.95
CA ALA A 116 19.83 13.28 -19.75
C ALA A 116 19.31 13.37 -18.29
N MET A 117 20.20 13.30 -17.30
CA MET A 117 19.85 13.46 -15.89
C MET A 117 19.28 14.86 -15.60
N TYR A 118 19.90 15.91 -16.16
CA TYR A 118 19.42 17.27 -16.00
C TYR A 118 18.02 17.47 -16.59
N LEU A 119 17.78 16.97 -17.81
CA LEU A 119 16.49 17.05 -18.48
C LEU A 119 15.41 16.25 -17.72
N SER A 120 15.74 15.05 -17.24
CA SER A 120 14.84 14.24 -16.41
C SER A 120 14.48 14.96 -15.10
N GLY A 121 15.41 15.67 -14.49
CA GLY A 121 15.16 16.49 -13.31
C GLY A 121 14.23 17.67 -13.60
N LEU A 122 14.45 18.38 -14.70
CA LEU A 122 13.57 19.48 -15.11
C LEU A 122 12.14 18.99 -15.38
N ASP A 123 11.99 17.87 -16.07
CA ASP A 123 10.70 17.26 -16.38
C ASP A 123 9.95 16.90 -15.09
N GLU A 124 10.64 16.27 -14.15
CA GLU A 124 10.03 15.87 -12.87
C GLU A 124 9.60 17.06 -12.01
N PHE A 125 10.40 18.10 -11.92
CA PHE A 125 10.01 19.34 -11.23
C PHE A 125 8.87 20.08 -11.94
N SER A 126 8.87 20.12 -13.28
CA SER A 126 7.79 20.72 -14.05
C SER A 126 6.47 19.98 -13.81
N ARG A 127 6.50 18.64 -13.80
CA ARG A 127 5.34 17.81 -13.49
C ARG A 127 4.80 18.11 -12.09
N ALA A 128 5.68 18.09 -11.08
CA ALA A 128 5.29 18.35 -9.70
C ALA A 128 4.70 19.76 -9.53
N TYR A 129 5.27 20.74 -10.22
CA TYR A 129 4.77 22.12 -10.21
C TYR A 129 3.38 22.24 -10.87
N GLU A 130 3.18 21.64 -12.04
CA GLU A 130 1.89 21.64 -12.73
C GLU A 130 0.80 20.94 -11.92
N GLU A 131 1.10 19.82 -11.28
CA GLU A 131 0.15 19.13 -10.40
C GLU A 131 -0.22 19.99 -9.20
N THR A 132 0.75 20.69 -8.60
CA THR A 132 0.52 21.61 -7.48
C THR A 132 -0.38 22.79 -7.91
N LEU A 133 -0.13 23.38 -9.08
CA LEU A 133 -0.97 24.45 -9.63
C LEU A 133 -2.41 23.98 -9.90
N ASN A 134 -2.58 22.72 -10.25
CA ASN A 134 -3.90 22.11 -10.43
C ASN A 134 -4.56 21.66 -9.12
N GLY A 135 -4.02 22.05 -7.97
CA GLY A 135 -4.55 21.72 -6.63
C GLY A 135 -4.40 20.25 -6.25
N ARG A 136 -3.51 19.50 -6.93
CA ARG A 136 -3.17 18.12 -6.59
C ARG A 136 -1.92 18.10 -5.72
N ALA A 137 -1.90 17.18 -4.75
CA ALA A 137 -0.66 16.92 -4.01
C ALA A 137 0.36 16.30 -4.98
N ALA A 138 1.45 17.02 -5.20
CA ALA A 138 2.53 16.58 -6.06
C ALA A 138 3.73 16.22 -5.22
N GLU A 139 4.32 15.09 -5.51
CA GLU A 139 5.53 14.60 -4.88
C GLU A 139 6.61 14.40 -5.94
N VAL A 140 7.83 14.86 -5.63
CA VAL A 140 8.98 14.70 -6.52
C VAL A 140 9.48 13.26 -6.41
N ASN A 141 9.62 12.58 -7.54
CA ASN A 141 10.23 11.26 -7.59
C ASN A 141 11.77 11.38 -7.50
N TRP A 142 12.28 11.26 -6.29
CA TRP A 142 13.71 11.34 -6.01
C TRP A 142 14.51 10.21 -6.63
N GLU A 143 13.95 9.02 -6.72
CA GLU A 143 14.58 7.86 -7.37
C GLU A 143 14.85 8.16 -8.85
N LYS A 144 13.83 8.61 -9.59
CA LYS A 144 13.95 9.00 -11.00
C LYS A 144 14.98 10.13 -11.18
N LEU A 145 14.99 11.07 -10.25
CA LEU A 145 15.88 12.22 -10.25
C LEU A 145 17.35 11.81 -10.01
N LEU A 146 17.60 10.84 -9.13
CA LEU A 146 18.93 10.36 -8.77
C LEU A 146 19.44 9.25 -9.71
N SER A 147 18.55 8.41 -10.27
CA SER A 147 18.90 7.31 -11.18
C SER A 147 19.06 7.71 -12.64
N GLY A 148 18.62 8.94 -13.00
CA GLY A 148 18.62 9.41 -14.39
C GLY A 148 17.51 8.79 -15.25
N GLY A 149 16.38 8.43 -14.65
CA GLY A 149 15.16 8.05 -15.38
C GLY A 149 15.04 6.58 -15.73
N LYS A 150 15.81 5.70 -15.13
CA LYS A 150 15.62 4.26 -15.29
C LYS A 150 14.55 3.76 -14.31
N ASP A 151 13.39 3.41 -14.85
CA ASP A 151 12.38 2.63 -14.13
C ASP A 151 12.77 1.14 -14.18
N ASP A 152 13.42 0.65 -13.16
CA ASP A 152 13.68 -0.78 -12.97
C ASP A 152 12.46 -1.45 -12.30
N ALA A 153 11.35 -1.51 -13.01
CA ALA A 153 10.23 -2.37 -12.63
C ALA A 153 10.60 -3.82 -12.93
N GLY A 154 11.07 -4.54 -11.92
CA GLY A 154 11.39 -5.96 -12.03
C GLY A 154 10.14 -6.83 -12.24
N PRO A 155 10.28 -8.10 -12.68
CA PRO A 155 9.17 -8.98 -13.04
C PRO A 155 8.29 -9.43 -11.86
N MET A 156 8.56 -9.04 -10.63
CA MET A 156 7.83 -9.45 -9.41
C MET A 156 6.87 -8.38 -8.84
N GLY A 157 6.44 -7.43 -9.65
CA GLY A 157 5.54 -6.34 -9.21
C GLY A 157 6.28 -5.06 -8.84
N PRO A 158 5.59 -4.05 -8.30
CA PRO A 158 6.23 -2.78 -7.95
C PRO A 158 7.37 -3.02 -6.97
N PRO A 159 8.51 -2.33 -7.13
CA PRO A 159 9.62 -2.38 -6.21
C PRO A 159 9.18 -2.16 -4.76
N LEU A 160 9.85 -2.77 -3.80
CA LEU A 160 9.49 -2.67 -2.37
C LEU A 160 9.54 -1.22 -1.86
N ASP A 161 10.33 -0.37 -2.49
CA ASP A 161 10.41 1.07 -2.23
C ASP A 161 9.11 1.83 -2.57
N LYS A 162 8.32 1.35 -3.55
CA LYS A 162 7.01 1.90 -3.95
C LYS A 162 5.84 1.30 -3.17
N ARG A 163 6.12 0.47 -2.16
CA ARG A 163 5.14 -0.22 -1.32
C ARG A 163 5.24 0.22 0.12
N ARG A 164 4.08 0.46 0.75
CA ARG A 164 4.01 0.69 2.20
C ARG A 164 2.93 -0.17 2.83
N ILE A 165 3.13 -0.44 4.10
CA ILE A 165 2.23 -1.29 4.89
C ILE A 165 1.66 -0.48 6.04
N VAL A 166 0.34 -0.58 6.22
CA VAL A 166 -0.36 -0.04 7.38
C VAL A 166 -1.03 -1.21 8.11
N LEU A 167 -0.74 -1.35 9.39
CA LEU A 167 -1.30 -2.38 10.24
C LEU A 167 -2.47 -1.80 11.04
N ILE A 168 -3.59 -2.52 11.03
CA ILE A 168 -4.85 -2.05 11.59
C ILE A 168 -5.41 -3.17 12.47
N ASN A 169 -5.66 -2.89 13.75
CA ASN A 169 -6.41 -3.78 14.61
C ASN A 169 -7.87 -3.31 14.64
N PRO A 170 -8.80 -4.08 14.06
CA PRO A 170 -10.21 -3.78 14.15
C PRO A 170 -10.81 -4.23 15.49
N VAL A 171 -11.92 -3.62 15.85
CA VAL A 171 -12.85 -4.21 16.82
C VAL A 171 -13.68 -5.27 16.09
N ILE A 172 -13.59 -6.52 16.53
CA ILE A 172 -14.23 -7.67 15.87
C ILE A 172 -15.56 -8.00 16.55
N ASP A 173 -16.61 -8.10 15.74
CA ASP A 173 -17.93 -8.57 16.20
C ASP A 173 -18.09 -10.05 15.88
N TYR A 174 -17.78 -10.90 16.85
CA TYR A 174 -17.91 -12.35 16.72
C TYR A 174 -19.37 -12.85 16.66
N SER A 175 -20.37 -11.97 16.80
CA SER A 175 -21.77 -12.32 16.58
C SER A 175 -22.17 -12.29 15.10
N ALA A 176 -21.40 -11.63 14.28
CA ALA A 176 -21.60 -11.56 12.84
C ALA A 176 -20.95 -12.75 12.11
N LEU A 177 -21.53 -13.13 10.97
CA LEU A 177 -20.99 -14.20 10.11
C LEU A 177 -19.63 -13.82 9.49
N GLN A 178 -19.39 -12.53 9.28
CA GLN A 178 -18.14 -11.93 8.82
C GLN A 178 -17.71 -10.89 9.86
N PRO A 179 -16.98 -11.29 10.89
CA PRO A 179 -16.68 -10.45 12.05
C PRO A 179 -15.90 -9.18 11.74
N GLY A 180 -15.09 -9.19 10.67
CA GLY A 180 -14.25 -8.07 10.24
C GLY A 180 -14.85 -7.20 9.13
N ALA A 181 -15.93 -7.60 8.48
CA ALA A 181 -16.43 -6.96 7.25
C ALA A 181 -16.70 -5.47 7.40
N ALA A 182 -17.34 -5.07 8.53
CA ALA A 182 -17.63 -3.65 8.78
C ALA A 182 -16.36 -2.82 8.95
N ALA A 183 -15.33 -3.33 9.62
CA ALA A 183 -14.05 -2.66 9.76
C ALA A 183 -13.28 -2.58 8.43
N ILE A 184 -13.31 -3.65 7.63
CA ILE A 184 -12.72 -3.69 6.29
C ILE A 184 -13.34 -2.61 5.40
N GLU A 185 -14.66 -2.45 5.45
CA GLU A 185 -15.37 -1.43 4.69
C GLU A 185 -14.98 -0.01 5.11
N ILE A 186 -14.83 0.25 6.42
CA ILE A 186 -14.32 1.52 6.93
C ILE A 186 -12.92 1.81 6.39
N VAL A 187 -12.04 0.81 6.33
CA VAL A 187 -10.70 0.97 5.77
C VAL A 187 -10.76 1.33 4.29
N ARG A 188 -11.60 0.63 3.49
CA ARG A 188 -11.78 0.92 2.06
C ARG A 188 -12.33 2.32 1.81
N GLN A 189 -13.37 2.70 2.55
CA GLN A 189 -13.98 4.03 2.43
C GLN A 189 -12.99 5.13 2.83
N THR A 190 -12.23 4.92 3.91
CA THR A 190 -11.21 5.88 4.34
C THR A 190 -10.11 6.00 3.31
N ALA A 191 -9.63 4.89 2.74
CA ALA A 191 -8.63 4.91 1.68
C ALA A 191 -9.09 5.71 0.46
N ALA A 192 -10.33 5.50 0.01
CA ALA A 192 -10.93 6.27 -1.09
C ALA A 192 -11.05 7.75 -0.74
N ALA A 193 -11.51 8.09 0.47
CA ALA A 193 -11.68 9.47 0.94
C ALA A 193 -10.34 10.24 1.01
N VAL A 194 -9.23 9.57 1.37
CA VAL A 194 -7.90 10.18 1.39
C VAL A 194 -7.18 10.12 0.03
N GLY A 195 -7.89 9.69 -1.02
CA GLY A 195 -7.42 9.73 -2.40
C GLY A 195 -6.53 8.57 -2.80
N ILE A 196 -6.57 7.42 -2.09
CA ILE A 196 -5.91 6.18 -2.49
C ILE A 196 -6.83 5.44 -3.45
N THR A 197 -6.79 5.79 -4.73
CA THR A 197 -7.66 5.25 -5.78
C THR A 197 -6.86 4.83 -7.02
N LYS A 198 -7.42 3.91 -7.80
CA LYS A 198 -6.77 3.42 -9.03
C LYS A 198 -6.60 4.53 -10.07
N GLU A 199 -7.53 5.48 -10.13
CA GLU A 199 -7.48 6.62 -11.07
C GLU A 199 -6.28 7.54 -10.80
N LYS A 200 -5.77 7.53 -9.55
CA LYS A 200 -4.56 8.25 -9.13
C LYS A 200 -3.30 7.38 -9.13
N GLY A 201 -3.38 6.17 -9.68
CA GLY A 201 -2.25 5.25 -9.77
C GLY A 201 -1.94 4.48 -8.49
N PHE A 202 -2.82 4.50 -7.48
CA PHE A 202 -2.65 3.73 -6.25
C PHE A 202 -3.37 2.38 -6.33
N VAL A 203 -2.75 1.36 -5.73
CA VAL A 203 -3.38 0.07 -5.52
C VAL A 203 -3.34 -0.24 -4.02
N ILE A 204 -4.50 -0.40 -3.40
CA ILE A 204 -4.61 -0.87 -2.03
C ILE A 204 -5.13 -2.30 -2.02
N ARG A 205 -4.46 -3.17 -1.28
CA ARG A 205 -4.87 -4.56 -1.00
C ARG A 205 -4.95 -4.75 0.49
N LEU A 206 -6.02 -5.38 0.92
CA LEU A 206 -6.21 -5.75 2.32
C LEU A 206 -5.95 -7.24 2.46
N THR A 207 -5.14 -7.62 3.42
CA THR A 207 -4.79 -9.00 3.77
C THR A 207 -4.62 -9.13 5.27
N GLY A 208 -4.19 -10.26 5.75
CA GLY A 208 -4.05 -10.54 7.18
C GLY A 208 -5.13 -11.48 7.67
N GLU A 209 -5.10 -11.79 8.96
CA GLU A 209 -5.96 -12.81 9.58
C GLU A 209 -7.45 -12.48 9.39
N VAL A 210 -7.84 -11.22 9.59
CA VAL A 210 -9.24 -10.78 9.54
C VAL A 210 -9.82 -10.80 8.11
N PRO A 211 -9.20 -10.14 7.11
CA PRO A 211 -9.72 -10.20 5.75
C PRO A 211 -9.74 -11.62 5.16
N LEU A 212 -8.73 -12.44 5.48
CA LEU A 212 -8.65 -13.80 4.98
C LEU A 212 -9.79 -14.66 5.52
N ALA A 213 -10.06 -14.59 6.84
CA ALA A 213 -11.16 -15.33 7.46
C ALA A 213 -12.53 -14.89 6.88
N ASP A 214 -12.74 -13.59 6.68
CA ASP A 214 -13.99 -13.08 6.11
C ASP A 214 -14.16 -13.48 4.63
N GLU A 215 -13.08 -13.51 3.84
CA GLU A 215 -13.10 -13.96 2.43
C GLU A 215 -13.33 -15.46 2.32
N GLU A 216 -12.72 -16.28 3.18
CA GLU A 216 -12.99 -17.72 3.27
C GLU A 216 -14.46 -17.98 3.56
N PHE A 217 -15.02 -17.25 4.52
CA PHE A 217 -16.44 -17.38 4.86
C PHE A 217 -17.36 -16.89 3.73
N ALA A 218 -17.04 -15.79 3.06
CA ALA A 218 -17.79 -15.29 1.91
C ALA A 218 -17.85 -16.33 0.80
N THR A 219 -16.72 -16.96 0.48
CA THR A 219 -16.64 -18.01 -0.55
C THR A 219 -17.49 -19.23 -0.20
N LEU A 220 -17.50 -19.63 1.08
CA LEU A 220 -18.36 -20.72 1.55
C LEU A 220 -19.85 -20.36 1.45
N SER A 221 -20.22 -19.13 1.82
CA SER A 221 -21.62 -18.67 1.80
C SER A 221 -22.16 -18.53 0.38
N GLU A 222 -21.35 -18.06 -0.58
CA GLU A 222 -21.73 -17.93 -1.98
C GLU A 222 -22.05 -19.30 -2.62
N ASN A 223 -21.25 -20.31 -2.31
CA ASN A 223 -21.47 -21.66 -2.81
C ASN A 223 -22.58 -22.41 -2.05
N MET A 224 -22.89 -22.01 -0.81
CA MET A 224 -23.88 -22.68 0.04
C MET A 224 -25.30 -22.62 -0.54
N ALA A 225 -25.69 -21.48 -1.12
CA ALA A 225 -27.01 -21.32 -1.74
C ALA A 225 -27.18 -22.25 -2.94
N VAL A 226 -26.18 -22.38 -3.80
CA VAL A 226 -26.20 -23.27 -4.97
C VAL A 226 -26.17 -24.71 -4.55
N ASN A 227 -25.33 -25.08 -3.58
CA ASN A 227 -25.24 -26.44 -3.06
C ASN A 227 -26.54 -26.85 -2.35
N THR A 228 -27.15 -25.98 -1.54
CA THR A 228 -28.41 -26.23 -0.86
C THR A 228 -29.55 -26.42 -1.85
N ALA A 229 -29.66 -25.53 -2.85
CA ALA A 229 -30.68 -25.67 -3.89
C ALA A 229 -30.50 -26.97 -4.70
N GLY A 230 -29.26 -27.28 -5.10
CA GLY A 230 -28.93 -28.51 -5.80
C GLY A 230 -29.27 -29.77 -4.99
N THR A 231 -28.90 -29.79 -3.71
CA THR A 231 -29.19 -30.89 -2.80
C THR A 231 -30.72 -31.06 -2.63
N LEU A 232 -31.44 -29.96 -2.46
CA LEU A 232 -32.91 -29.99 -2.30
C LEU A 232 -33.60 -30.53 -3.56
N VAL A 233 -33.13 -30.17 -4.75
CA VAL A 233 -33.65 -30.72 -6.02
C VAL A 233 -33.35 -32.20 -6.12
N ILE A 234 -32.10 -32.62 -5.86
CA ILE A 234 -31.71 -34.04 -5.93
C ILE A 234 -32.51 -34.89 -4.94
N VAL A 235 -32.61 -34.45 -3.68
CA VAL A 235 -33.40 -35.15 -2.65
C VAL A 235 -34.88 -35.23 -3.03
N SER A 236 -35.45 -34.14 -3.55
CA SER A 236 -36.83 -34.12 -4.04
C SER A 236 -37.06 -35.10 -5.18
N LEU A 237 -36.11 -35.20 -6.13
CA LEU A 237 -36.18 -36.16 -7.25
C LEU A 237 -36.11 -37.63 -6.75
N ILE A 238 -35.21 -37.91 -5.80
CA ILE A 238 -35.08 -39.24 -5.21
C ILE A 238 -36.40 -39.62 -4.47
N LEU A 239 -36.92 -38.70 -3.66
CA LEU A 239 -38.22 -38.91 -2.98
C LEU A 239 -39.35 -39.10 -3.97
N PHE A 240 -39.40 -38.34 -5.06
CA PHE A 240 -40.42 -38.52 -6.10
C PHE A 240 -40.32 -39.87 -6.77
N ALA A 241 -39.11 -40.33 -7.09
CA ALA A 241 -38.88 -41.65 -7.70
C ALA A 241 -39.30 -42.79 -6.75
N ALA A 242 -39.03 -42.63 -5.42
CA ALA A 242 -39.37 -43.64 -4.42
C ALA A 242 -40.84 -43.67 -4.05
N LEU A 243 -41.45 -42.51 -3.79
CA LEU A 243 -42.80 -42.41 -3.26
C LEU A 243 -43.88 -42.26 -4.33
N ARG A 244 -43.51 -41.85 -5.53
CA ARG A 244 -44.41 -41.62 -6.69
C ARG A 244 -45.66 -40.78 -6.38
N SER A 245 -45.65 -40.02 -5.30
CA SER A 245 -46.78 -39.22 -4.83
C SER A 245 -46.32 -37.86 -4.35
N PRO A 246 -46.70 -36.77 -5.04
CA PRO A 246 -46.28 -35.40 -4.66
C PRO A 246 -46.90 -34.99 -3.30
N LYS A 247 -48.02 -35.53 -2.91
CA LYS A 247 -48.66 -35.23 -1.61
C LYS A 247 -47.87 -35.78 -0.42
N LEU A 248 -47.20 -36.93 -0.59
CA LEU A 248 -46.36 -37.51 0.47
C LEU A 248 -45.01 -36.75 0.57
N ILE A 249 -44.49 -36.25 -0.53
CA ILE A 249 -43.25 -35.46 -0.54
C ILE A 249 -43.41 -34.12 0.18
N LEU A 250 -44.61 -33.52 0.06
CA LEU A 250 -44.92 -32.24 0.71
C LEU A 250 -45.19 -32.37 2.22
N ALA A 251 -45.44 -33.60 2.68
CA ALA A 251 -45.69 -33.91 4.08
C ALA A 251 -44.43 -34.32 4.87
N VAL A 252 -43.30 -34.55 4.18
CA VAL A 252 -41.98 -34.87 4.74
C VAL A 252 -41.13 -33.65 4.69
#